data_14d707edc778c396a4c6d77cf82cc4d8
#
_entry.id   14d707edc778c396a4c6d77cf82cc4d8
#
_cell.length_a   1.000
_cell.length_b   1.000
_cell.length_c   1.000
_cell.angle_alpha   90.00
_cell.angle_beta   90.00
_cell.angle_gamma   90.00
#
_symmetry.space_group_name_H-M   'P 1'
#
loop_
_entity.id
_entity.type
_entity.pdbx_description
1 polymer ?
#
loop_
_entity_poly.entity_id
_entity_poly.type
_entity_poly.pdbx_seq_one_letter_code
_entity_poly.pdbx_strand_id
1 'polypeptide(L)'
;MKISRLKEIIKEEVQSVLTEGTRWLVGIEQPNGKILSTYGHYDGYPEWAGKHLKKYYRNPAVVKQLLKLGSAGISTIGKKIKGSKDHSFEKPEKDVTVFYGRDRGEKGRMTINWRNRDAVKFDSGEEYAYIYNMKEKKWYYKSRYSNPRDWTELR
;
A
#
# COMPACT_ATOMS: atom_id res chain seq x y z
N MET A 1 24.65 -4.13 -29.88
CA MET A 1 23.64 -3.24 -29.25
C MET A 1 24.14 -1.81 -29.27
N LYS A 2 23.30 -0.88 -29.64
CA LYS A 2 23.67 0.53 -29.65
C LYS A 2 23.72 1.04 -28.20
N ILE A 3 24.64 1.97 -27.93
CA ILE A 3 24.82 2.56 -26.61
C ILE A 3 23.54 3.21 -26.08
N SER A 4 22.75 3.86 -26.95
CA SER A 4 21.47 4.46 -26.58
C SER A 4 20.47 3.45 -26.05
N ARG A 5 20.40 2.26 -26.68
CA ARG A 5 19.54 1.16 -26.26
C ARG A 5 19.96 0.62 -24.89
N LEU A 6 21.25 0.46 -24.68
CA LEU A 6 21.79 0.00 -23.39
C LEU A 6 21.45 0.97 -22.27
N LYS A 7 21.56 2.28 -22.52
CA LYS A 7 21.20 3.30 -21.53
C LYS A 7 19.71 3.25 -21.17
N GLU A 8 18.84 3.01 -22.14
CA GLU A 8 17.41 2.86 -21.90
C GLU A 8 17.11 1.65 -21.02
N ILE A 9 17.72 0.50 -21.31
CA ILE A 9 17.54 -0.73 -20.53
C ILE A 9 17.99 -0.51 -19.08
N ILE A 10 19.15 0.12 -18.88
CA ILE A 10 19.65 0.41 -17.55
C ILE A 10 18.70 1.36 -16.80
N LYS A 11 18.19 2.38 -17.47
CA LYS A 11 17.25 3.33 -16.89
C LYS A 11 15.94 2.65 -16.46
N GLU A 12 15.42 1.75 -17.30
CA GLU A 12 14.21 0.99 -16.99
C GLU A 12 14.42 0.07 -15.78
N GLU A 13 15.56 -0.62 -15.72
CA GLU A 13 15.90 -1.49 -14.60
C GLU A 13 16.03 -0.72 -13.30
N VAL A 14 16.71 0.42 -13.32
CA VAL A 14 16.86 1.28 -12.15
C VAL A 14 15.50 1.79 -11.67
N GLN A 15 14.64 2.22 -12.60
CA GLN A 15 13.31 2.69 -12.28
C GLN A 15 12.46 1.57 -11.67
N SER A 16 12.53 0.38 -12.25
CA SER A 16 11.81 -0.80 -11.75
C SER A 16 12.25 -1.15 -10.32
N VAL A 17 13.56 -1.18 -10.07
CA VAL A 17 14.10 -1.48 -8.74
C VAL A 17 13.65 -0.45 -7.71
N LEU A 18 13.70 0.84 -8.05
CA LEU A 18 13.27 1.91 -7.16
C LEU A 18 11.78 1.81 -6.84
N THR A 19 10.96 1.47 -7.84
CA THR A 19 9.51 1.34 -7.67
C THR A 19 9.15 0.08 -6.89
N GLU A 20 9.72 -1.07 -7.27
CA GLU A 20 9.45 -2.36 -6.64
C GLU A 20 9.99 -2.44 -5.22
N GLY A 21 11.06 -1.69 -4.91
CA GLY A 21 11.65 -1.65 -3.58
C GLY A 21 10.78 -0.99 -2.54
N THR A 22 9.68 -0.37 -2.91
CA THR A 22 8.78 0.32 -1.98
C THR A 22 7.45 -0.41 -1.77
N ARG A 23 7.50 -1.73 -1.72
CA ARG A 23 6.35 -2.56 -1.36
C ARG A 23 5.95 -2.33 0.09
N TRP A 24 4.67 -2.49 0.37
CA TRP A 24 4.13 -2.15 1.68
C TRP A 24 2.93 -3.01 2.06
N LEU A 25 2.62 -2.99 3.35
CA LEU A 25 1.41 -3.59 3.90
C LEU A 25 0.53 -2.48 4.44
N VAL A 26 -0.78 -2.64 4.31
CA VAL A 26 -1.76 -1.76 4.92
C VAL A 26 -2.83 -2.61 5.58
N GLY A 27 -3.17 -2.26 6.82
CA GLY A 27 -4.10 -3.06 7.58
C GLY A 27 -4.98 -2.28 8.53
N ILE A 28 -5.96 -2.99 9.07
CA ILE A 28 -6.87 -2.49 10.09
C ILE A 28 -6.61 -3.26 11.38
N GLU A 29 -6.38 -2.53 12.46
CA GLU A 29 -6.23 -3.11 13.79
C GLU A 29 -7.57 -3.03 14.52
N GLN A 30 -8.13 -4.20 14.82
CA GLN A 30 -9.39 -4.32 15.53
C GLN A 30 -9.21 -4.02 17.03
N PRO A 31 -10.29 -3.70 17.76
CA PRO A 31 -10.20 -3.45 19.21
C PRO A 31 -9.56 -4.61 19.99
N ASN A 32 -9.70 -5.84 19.52
CA ASN A 32 -9.09 -7.02 20.15
C ASN A 32 -7.60 -7.20 19.80
N GLY A 33 -7.03 -6.29 19.03
CA GLY A 33 -5.61 -6.33 18.64
C GLY A 33 -5.32 -7.12 17.37
N LYS A 34 -6.28 -7.86 16.83
CA LYS A 34 -6.09 -8.58 15.57
C LYS A 34 -6.03 -7.62 14.39
N ILE A 35 -5.19 -7.95 13.43
CA ILE A 35 -4.95 -7.09 12.27
C ILE A 35 -5.30 -7.86 10.99
N LEU A 36 -6.07 -7.23 10.11
CA LEU A 36 -6.27 -7.68 8.75
C LEU A 36 -5.51 -6.74 7.84
N SER A 37 -4.56 -7.27 7.07
CA SER A 37 -3.75 -6.46 6.16
C SER A 37 -3.87 -6.95 4.73
N THR A 38 -3.49 -6.08 3.80
CA THR A 38 -3.30 -6.44 2.41
C THR A 38 -2.01 -5.83 1.88
N TYR A 39 -1.65 -6.20 0.66
CA TYR A 39 -0.39 -5.86 0.02
C TYR A 39 -0.53 -4.63 -0.86
N GLY A 40 0.47 -3.74 -0.79
CA GLY A 40 0.64 -2.62 -1.71
C GLY A 40 1.95 -2.78 -2.48
N HIS A 41 1.93 -2.49 -3.78
CA HIS A 41 3.06 -2.79 -4.65
C HIS A 41 3.99 -1.59 -4.87
N TYR A 42 3.44 -0.41 -5.13
CA TYR A 42 4.22 0.77 -5.49
C TYR A 42 4.08 1.89 -4.47
N ASP A 43 5.16 2.67 -4.37
CA ASP A 43 5.17 3.95 -3.63
C ASP A 43 4.76 3.81 -2.16
N GLY A 44 5.23 2.73 -1.51
CA GLY A 44 4.90 2.46 -0.11
C GLY A 44 5.62 3.32 0.91
N TYR A 45 6.51 4.20 0.50
CA TYR A 45 7.29 5.03 1.40
C TYR A 45 6.39 6.08 2.10
N PRO A 46 6.80 6.56 3.30
CA PRO A 46 5.96 7.46 4.09
C PRO A 46 5.56 8.76 3.38
N GLU A 47 6.40 9.28 2.50
CA GLU A 47 6.15 10.52 1.77
C GLU A 47 5.05 10.38 0.71
N TRP A 48 4.68 9.15 0.35
CA TRP A 48 3.56 8.89 -0.55
C TRP A 48 2.46 8.11 0.15
N ALA A 49 2.65 6.80 0.41
CA ALA A 49 1.61 5.96 1.02
C ALA A 49 1.22 6.49 2.41
N GLY A 50 2.20 6.78 3.26
CA GLY A 50 1.92 7.29 4.59
C GLY A 50 1.16 8.61 4.56
N LYS A 51 1.61 9.53 3.74
CA LYS A 51 0.99 10.85 3.59
C LYS A 51 -0.44 10.76 3.08
N HIS A 52 -0.69 9.89 2.09
CA HIS A 52 -2.03 9.67 1.55
C HIS A 52 -2.96 9.04 2.57
N LEU A 53 -2.50 8.00 3.28
CA LEU A 53 -3.29 7.34 4.30
C LEU A 53 -3.69 8.32 5.40
N LYS A 54 -2.74 9.08 5.90
CA LYS A 54 -2.99 10.04 6.96
C LYS A 54 -3.95 11.14 6.55
N LYS A 55 -3.80 11.66 5.36
CA LYS A 55 -4.57 12.83 4.90
C LYS A 55 -5.96 12.46 4.39
N TYR A 56 -6.08 11.36 3.64
CA TYR A 56 -7.31 11.05 2.90
C TYR A 56 -8.09 9.84 3.43
N TYR A 57 -7.49 8.99 4.25
CA TYR A 57 -8.13 7.78 4.78
C TYR A 57 -8.26 7.88 6.29
N ARG A 58 -9.11 8.80 6.72
CA ARG A 58 -9.19 9.20 8.13
C ARG A 58 -10.32 8.57 8.92
N ASN A 59 -11.36 8.06 8.25
CA ASN A 59 -12.48 7.47 8.95
C ASN A 59 -12.54 5.95 8.72
N PRO A 60 -13.10 5.20 9.69
CA PRO A 60 -13.14 3.74 9.61
C PRO A 60 -13.83 3.18 8.37
N ALA A 61 -14.90 3.83 7.89
CA ALA A 61 -15.65 3.36 6.72
C ALA A 61 -14.78 3.36 5.46
N VAL A 62 -14.03 4.43 5.24
CA VAL A 62 -13.14 4.55 4.07
C VAL A 62 -11.99 3.55 4.17
N VAL A 63 -11.42 3.37 5.35
CA VAL A 63 -10.33 2.40 5.54
C VAL A 63 -10.83 0.97 5.31
N LYS A 64 -12.01 0.63 5.80
CA LYS A 64 -12.61 -0.69 5.53
C LYS A 64 -12.83 -0.91 4.04
N GLN A 65 -13.30 0.12 3.32
CA GLN A 65 -13.50 0.04 1.87
C GLN A 65 -12.18 -0.17 1.15
N LEU A 66 -11.13 0.52 1.58
CA LEU A 66 -9.78 0.37 1.03
C LEU A 66 -9.31 -1.08 1.14
N LEU A 67 -9.46 -1.70 2.31
CA LEU A 67 -9.07 -3.08 2.54
C LEU A 67 -9.93 -4.07 1.74
N LYS A 68 -11.24 -3.81 1.65
CA LYS A 68 -12.16 -4.65 0.89
C LYS A 68 -11.83 -4.67 -0.60
N LEU A 69 -11.68 -3.49 -1.21
CA LEU A 69 -11.33 -3.38 -2.62
C LEU A 69 -9.89 -3.80 -2.88
N GLY A 70 -9.02 -3.67 -1.89
CA GLY A 70 -7.61 -4.05 -1.98
C GLY A 70 -7.34 -5.50 -1.63
N SER A 71 -8.35 -6.38 -1.55
CA SER A 71 -8.16 -7.78 -1.15
C SER A 71 -7.23 -8.55 -2.09
N ALA A 72 -7.17 -8.19 -3.36
CA ALA A 72 -6.23 -8.76 -4.34
C ALA A 72 -4.95 -7.91 -4.48
N GLY A 73 -4.75 -6.95 -3.58
CA GLY A 73 -3.61 -6.06 -3.58
C GLY A 73 -3.95 -4.66 -4.11
N ILE A 74 -3.13 -3.71 -3.70
CA ILE A 74 -3.19 -2.32 -4.13
C ILE A 74 -1.98 -2.06 -5.01
N SER A 75 -2.18 -1.52 -6.22
CA SER A 75 -1.06 -1.13 -7.06
C SER A 75 -0.44 0.17 -6.53
N THR A 76 -1.20 1.24 -6.52
CA THR A 76 -0.77 2.54 -6.04
C THR A 76 -1.92 3.22 -5.31
N ILE A 77 -1.64 3.80 -4.14
CA ILE A 77 -2.64 4.55 -3.42
C ILE A 77 -2.75 5.98 -3.94
N GLY A 78 -3.98 6.47 -4.08
CA GLY A 78 -4.28 7.84 -4.47
C GLY A 78 -5.11 8.54 -3.41
N LYS A 79 -5.54 9.73 -3.71
CA LYS A 79 -6.32 10.57 -2.77
C LYS A 79 -7.72 10.03 -2.52
N LYS A 80 -8.28 9.27 -3.46
CA LYS A 80 -9.64 8.76 -3.39
C LYS A 80 -9.75 7.36 -3.98
N ILE A 81 -10.76 6.64 -3.55
CA ILE A 81 -11.03 5.28 -4.01
C ILE A 81 -11.84 5.28 -5.30
N LYS A 82 -12.86 6.12 -5.37
CA LYS A 82 -13.79 6.15 -6.49
C LYS A 82 -13.23 6.93 -7.67
N GLY A 83 -13.19 6.27 -8.83
CA GLY A 83 -12.86 6.93 -10.09
C GLY A 83 -14.09 7.13 -10.96
N SER A 84 -13.94 7.85 -12.07
CA SER A 84 -14.97 7.97 -13.09
C SER A 84 -15.00 6.69 -13.95
N LYS A 85 -15.95 6.62 -14.87
CA LYS A 85 -16.04 5.50 -15.82
C LYS A 85 -14.80 5.36 -16.72
N ASP A 86 -13.99 6.42 -16.83
CA ASP A 86 -12.80 6.43 -17.67
C ASP A 86 -11.56 5.88 -16.95
N HIS A 87 -11.67 5.66 -15.63
CA HIS A 87 -10.59 5.08 -14.85
C HIS A 87 -10.39 3.61 -15.20
N SER A 88 -9.14 3.21 -15.47
CA SER A 88 -8.78 1.81 -15.72
C SER A 88 -7.37 1.54 -15.19
N PHE A 89 -7.00 0.26 -15.16
CA PHE A 89 -5.65 -0.14 -14.74
C PHE A 89 -4.58 0.39 -15.71
N GLU A 90 -4.84 0.29 -17.02
CA GLU A 90 -3.90 0.72 -18.06
C GLU A 90 -3.84 2.24 -18.17
N LYS A 91 -4.93 2.93 -17.85
CA LYS A 91 -5.01 4.38 -17.92
C LYS A 91 -5.68 4.92 -16.66
N PRO A 92 -4.94 4.93 -15.55
CA PRO A 92 -5.52 5.34 -14.27
C PRO A 92 -5.82 6.82 -14.26
N GLU A 93 -6.98 7.14 -13.69
CA GLU A 93 -7.38 8.52 -13.46
C GLU A 93 -6.51 9.13 -12.36
N LYS A 94 -6.17 10.39 -12.52
CA LYS A 94 -5.34 11.11 -11.54
C LYS A 94 -5.97 11.05 -10.14
N ASP A 95 -5.17 10.86 -9.14
CA ASP A 95 -5.54 10.82 -7.71
C ASP A 95 -6.43 9.64 -7.30
N VAL A 96 -6.73 8.71 -8.19
CA VAL A 96 -7.53 7.53 -7.87
C VAL A 96 -6.63 6.35 -7.50
N THR A 97 -6.94 5.71 -6.39
CA THR A 97 -6.24 4.48 -5.97
C THR A 97 -6.46 3.39 -7.02
N VAL A 98 -5.39 2.69 -7.38
CA VAL A 98 -5.43 1.61 -8.36
C VAL A 98 -5.39 0.27 -7.65
N PHE A 99 -6.43 -0.54 -7.87
CA PHE A 99 -6.58 -1.87 -7.26
C PHE A 99 -6.40 -2.96 -8.30
N TYR A 100 -5.66 -4.00 -7.95
CA TYR A 100 -5.49 -5.14 -8.85
C TYR A 100 -6.80 -5.89 -9.10
N GLY A 101 -7.68 -5.98 -8.10
CA GLY A 101 -8.97 -6.65 -8.25
C GLY A 101 -9.95 -5.84 -9.08
N ARG A 102 -10.30 -4.66 -8.61
CA ARG A 102 -11.30 -3.80 -9.27
C ARG A 102 -10.87 -3.37 -10.66
N ASP A 103 -9.61 -2.98 -10.82
CA ASP A 103 -9.15 -2.30 -12.03
C ASP A 103 -8.50 -3.22 -13.06
N ARG A 104 -8.02 -4.41 -12.64
CA ARG A 104 -7.39 -5.38 -13.55
C ARG A 104 -8.08 -6.75 -13.56
N GLY A 105 -9.05 -6.96 -12.68
CA GLY A 105 -9.79 -8.23 -12.63
C GLY A 105 -9.06 -9.37 -11.93
N GLU A 106 -8.02 -9.07 -11.16
CA GLU A 106 -7.29 -10.08 -10.41
C GLU A 106 -8.20 -10.71 -9.35
N LYS A 107 -8.16 -12.04 -9.23
CA LYS A 107 -8.97 -12.80 -8.28
C LYS A 107 -8.17 -13.35 -7.11
N GLY A 108 -6.86 -13.19 -7.12
CA GLY A 108 -6.00 -13.64 -6.05
C GLY A 108 -6.30 -12.91 -4.74
N ARG A 109 -5.94 -13.54 -3.63
CA ARG A 109 -6.15 -12.97 -2.31
C ARG A 109 -4.82 -12.66 -1.65
N MET A 110 -4.59 -11.39 -1.36
CA MET A 110 -3.37 -10.91 -0.74
C MET A 110 -3.55 -10.52 0.73
N THR A 111 -4.74 -10.76 1.27
CA THR A 111 -5.02 -10.43 2.67
C THR A 111 -4.41 -11.45 3.63
N ILE A 112 -3.89 -10.95 4.73
CA ILE A 112 -3.30 -11.76 5.80
C ILE A 112 -3.89 -11.30 7.12
N ASN A 113 -4.27 -12.28 7.96
CA ASN A 113 -4.70 -12.02 9.34
C ASN A 113 -3.52 -12.20 10.27
N TRP A 114 -3.26 -11.19 11.10
CA TRP A 114 -2.21 -11.22 12.10
C TRP A 114 -2.83 -11.20 13.49
N ARG A 115 -2.22 -11.95 14.42
CA ARG A 115 -2.74 -12.04 15.79
C ARG A 115 -2.62 -10.71 16.54
N ASN A 116 -1.55 -9.97 16.31
CA ASN A 116 -1.28 -8.67 16.93
C ASN A 116 -0.19 -7.94 16.15
N ARG A 117 0.21 -6.76 16.63
CA ARG A 117 1.27 -5.95 15.99
C ARG A 117 2.61 -6.68 15.87
N ASP A 118 2.98 -7.42 16.91
CA ASP A 118 4.27 -8.10 16.95
C ASP A 118 4.34 -9.26 15.95
N ALA A 119 3.20 -9.79 15.56
CA ALA A 119 3.13 -10.89 14.59
C ALA A 119 3.32 -10.42 13.14
N VAL A 120 3.17 -9.12 12.87
CA VAL A 120 3.30 -8.59 11.50
C VAL A 120 4.73 -8.73 11.00
N LYS A 121 4.89 -9.40 9.85
CA LYS A 121 6.19 -9.69 9.24
C LYS A 121 6.24 -9.20 7.80
N PHE A 122 7.46 -8.89 7.36
CA PHE A 122 7.74 -8.45 6.00
C PHE A 122 8.24 -9.63 5.16
N ASP A 123 7.34 -10.57 4.84
CA ASP A 123 7.72 -11.84 4.20
C ASP A 123 7.85 -11.78 2.67
N SER A 124 7.26 -10.76 2.04
CA SER A 124 7.24 -10.64 0.57
C SER A 124 7.99 -9.42 0.05
N GLY A 125 9.00 -8.98 0.79
CA GLY A 125 9.83 -7.86 0.38
C GLY A 125 9.27 -6.49 0.69
N GLU A 126 8.24 -6.42 1.53
CA GLU A 126 7.67 -5.14 1.96
C GLU A 126 8.70 -4.35 2.78
N GLU A 127 8.73 -3.05 2.58
CA GLU A 127 9.64 -2.17 3.32
C GLU A 127 8.93 -1.38 4.41
N TYR A 128 7.62 -1.18 4.27
CA TYR A 128 6.80 -0.42 5.23
C TYR A 128 5.50 -1.14 5.51
N ALA A 129 5.01 -0.99 6.73
CA ALA A 129 3.69 -1.48 7.12
C ALA A 129 2.94 -0.36 7.82
N TYR A 130 1.68 -0.20 7.43
CA TYR A 130 0.78 0.81 7.99
C TYR A 130 -0.44 0.12 8.56
N ILE A 131 -0.82 0.48 9.79
CA ILE A 131 -2.04 -0.03 10.41
C ILE A 131 -2.89 1.12 10.91
N TYR A 132 -4.19 0.98 10.69
CA TYR A 132 -5.20 1.90 11.19
C TYR A 132 -5.84 1.30 12.43
N ASN A 133 -5.67 1.96 13.58
CA ASN A 133 -6.29 1.52 14.82
C ASN A 133 -7.74 2.01 14.84
N MET A 134 -8.69 1.06 14.85
CA MET A 134 -10.12 1.35 14.74
C MET A 134 -10.67 2.12 15.94
N LYS A 135 -10.11 1.89 17.12
CA LYS A 135 -10.54 2.55 18.36
C LYS A 135 -10.04 3.99 18.43
N GLU A 136 -8.74 4.17 18.19
CA GLU A 136 -8.10 5.49 18.25
C GLU A 136 -8.36 6.34 17.01
N LYS A 137 -8.67 5.69 15.87
CA LYS A 137 -8.81 6.33 14.56
C LYS A 137 -7.53 7.03 14.14
N LYS A 138 -6.41 6.33 14.33
CA LYS A 138 -5.06 6.79 14.03
C LYS A 138 -4.29 5.76 13.25
N TRP A 139 -3.37 6.24 12.43
CA TRP A 139 -2.44 5.41 11.69
C TRP A 139 -1.13 5.24 12.46
N TYR A 140 -0.60 4.02 12.43
CA TYR A 140 0.73 3.67 12.93
C TYR A 140 1.51 3.01 11.81
N TYR A 141 2.84 3.13 11.84
CA TYR A 141 3.66 2.51 10.83
C TYR A 141 4.99 2.06 11.39
N LYS A 142 5.62 1.15 10.67
CA LYS A 142 7.01 0.76 10.93
C LYS A 142 7.72 0.46 9.62
N SER A 143 9.06 0.55 9.64
CA SER A 143 9.93 0.25 8.51
C SER A 143 10.69 -1.03 8.76
N ARG A 144 11.00 -1.76 7.70
CA ARG A 144 11.78 -3.00 7.77
C ARG A 144 13.24 -2.73 8.14
N TYR A 145 13.86 -1.71 7.53
CA TYR A 145 15.30 -1.47 7.62
C TYR A 145 15.70 -0.18 8.32
N SER A 146 14.82 0.79 8.35
CA SER A 146 15.13 2.12 8.86
C SER A 146 14.13 2.58 9.90
N ASN A 147 14.20 3.84 10.31
CA ASN A 147 13.28 4.39 11.28
C ASN A 147 11.91 4.66 10.68
N PRO A 148 10.83 4.41 11.43
CA PRO A 148 10.89 3.70 12.71
C PRO A 148 10.89 2.18 12.51
N ARG A 149 11.71 1.47 13.28
CA ARG A 149 11.70 0.01 13.30
C ARG A 149 10.56 -0.55 14.15
N ASP A 150 10.09 0.24 15.09
CA ASP A 150 8.94 -0.09 15.93
C ASP A 150 7.73 0.71 15.49
N TRP A 151 6.54 0.20 15.82
CA TRP A 151 5.29 0.88 15.50
C TRP A 151 5.27 2.28 16.10
N THR A 152 5.11 3.27 15.25
CA THR A 152 5.12 4.69 15.61
C THR A 152 3.91 5.36 14.97
N GLU A 153 3.30 6.30 15.70
CA GLU A 153 2.19 7.06 15.14
C GLU A 153 2.63 7.83 13.89
N LEU A 154 1.85 7.70 12.84
CA LEU A 154 2.10 8.39 11.57
C LEU A 154 1.67 9.85 11.71
N ARG A 155 2.62 10.77 11.62
CA ARG A 155 2.39 12.21 11.80
C ARG A 155 2.60 13.01 10.55
#